data_c2358a08584e9930f5a0d7960c8b9f54
#
_entry.id   c2358a08584e9930f5a0d7960c8b9f54
#
_cell.length_a   1.000
_cell.length_b   1.000
_cell.length_c   1.000
_cell.angle_alpha   90.00
_cell.angle_beta   90.00
_cell.angle_gamma   90.00
#
_symmetry.space_group_name_H-M   'P 1'
#
loop_
_entity.id
_entity.type
_entity.pdbx_description
1 polymer ?
#
loop_
_entity_poly.entity_id
_entity_poly.type
_entity_poly.pdbx_seq_one_letter_code
_entity_poly.pdbx_strand_id
1 'polypeptide(L)'
;MEDMIFTYLVSIICLALILISYRFSKGFFYKNIVVYFLYNGVLYYKLFFYSKWGTSLLWLFYLLVFSVVHILILGFYLVKRGKG
;
A
#
# COMPACT_ATOMS: atom_id res chain seq x y z
N MET A 1 -10.01 -5.35 -15.57
CA MET A 1 -9.63 -6.58 -14.82
C MET A 1 -8.14 -6.68 -14.55
N GLU A 2 -7.31 -6.50 -15.59
CA GLU A 2 -5.86 -6.53 -15.41
C GLU A 2 -5.37 -5.46 -14.43
N ASP A 3 -5.99 -4.29 -14.46
CA ASP A 3 -5.62 -3.19 -13.57
C ASP A 3 -5.86 -3.55 -12.10
N MET A 4 -6.94 -4.26 -11.82
CA MET A 4 -7.24 -4.69 -10.45
C MET A 4 -6.25 -5.74 -9.97
N ILE A 5 -5.88 -6.68 -10.85
CA ILE A 5 -4.86 -7.68 -10.53
C ILE A 5 -3.53 -7.01 -10.23
N PHE A 6 -3.14 -6.03 -11.04
CA PHE A 6 -1.91 -5.28 -10.84
C PHE A 6 -1.93 -4.56 -9.49
N THR A 7 -3.06 -3.93 -9.17
CA THR A 7 -3.21 -3.23 -7.90
C THR A 7 -3.12 -4.19 -6.72
N TYR A 8 -3.74 -5.37 -6.83
CA TYR A 8 -3.65 -6.37 -5.78
C TYR A 8 -2.20 -6.85 -5.59
N LEU A 9 -1.47 -7.06 -6.69
CA LEU A 9 -0.07 -7.46 -6.60
C LEU A 9 0.76 -6.41 -5.89
N VAL A 10 0.57 -5.13 -6.23
CA VAL A 10 1.29 -4.03 -5.58
C VAL A 10 0.95 -3.99 -4.09
N SER A 11 -0.33 -4.16 -3.74
CA SER A 11 -0.75 -4.19 -2.34
C SER A 11 -0.12 -5.34 -1.57
N ILE A 12 -0.03 -6.51 -2.18
CA ILE A 12 0.58 -7.68 -1.55
C ILE A 12 2.08 -7.43 -1.33
N ILE A 13 2.76 -6.85 -2.30
CA ILE A 13 4.18 -6.52 -2.19
C ILE A 13 4.38 -5.53 -1.05
N CYS A 14 3.53 -4.51 -0.96
CA CYS A 14 3.58 -3.53 0.13
C CYS A 14 3.41 -4.20 1.48
N LEU A 15 2.44 -5.09 1.61
CA LEU A 15 2.20 -5.82 2.85
C LEU A 15 3.40 -6.68 3.22
N ALA A 16 4.01 -7.35 2.25
CA ALA A 16 5.20 -8.16 2.49
C ALA A 16 6.34 -7.31 3.04
N LEU A 17 6.56 -6.13 2.47
CA LEU A 17 7.60 -5.22 2.95
C LEU A 17 7.30 -4.73 4.37
N ILE A 18 6.04 -4.47 4.68
CA ILE A 18 5.65 -4.08 6.05
C ILE A 18 5.95 -5.22 7.02
N LEU A 19 5.63 -6.46 6.65
CA LEU A 19 5.93 -7.62 7.50
C LEU A 19 7.43 -7.80 7.71
N ILE A 20 8.23 -7.55 6.67
CA ILE A 20 9.69 -7.60 6.80
C ILE A 20 10.17 -6.53 7.77
N SER A 21 9.60 -5.33 7.72
CA SER A 21 9.99 -4.24 8.61
C SER A 21 9.73 -4.55 10.07
N TYR A 22 8.83 -5.48 10.37
CA TYR A 22 8.57 -5.90 11.75
C TYR A 22 9.82 -6.45 12.42
N ARG A 23 10.69 -7.12 11.65
CA ARG A 23 11.93 -7.68 12.17
C ARG A 23 12.92 -6.59 12.60
N PHE A 24 12.82 -5.41 12.01
CA PHE A 24 13.75 -4.33 12.29
C PHE A 24 13.24 -3.38 13.36
N SER A 25 11.94 -3.07 13.33
CA SER A 25 11.36 -2.14 14.30
C SER A 25 9.86 -2.40 14.41
N LYS A 26 9.43 -2.76 15.62
CA LYS A 26 8.01 -3.00 15.89
C LYS A 26 7.20 -1.71 15.79
N GLY A 27 7.75 -0.60 16.28
CA GLY A 27 7.07 0.68 16.21
C GLY A 27 6.84 1.14 14.78
N PHE A 28 7.85 0.99 13.93
CA PHE A 28 7.75 1.31 12.54
C PHE A 28 6.72 0.40 11.85
N PHE A 29 6.74 -0.88 12.18
CA PHE A 29 5.76 -1.84 11.65
C PHE A 29 4.34 -1.41 11.99
N TYR A 30 4.06 -1.09 13.25
CA TYR A 30 2.71 -0.69 13.65
C TYR A 30 2.26 0.57 12.94
N LYS A 31 3.13 1.56 12.82
CA LYS A 31 2.80 2.80 12.09
C LYS A 31 2.43 2.51 10.65
N ASN A 32 3.23 1.67 9.99
CA ASN A 32 2.97 1.33 8.58
C ASN A 32 1.70 0.52 8.40
N ILE A 33 1.43 -0.41 9.32
CA ILE A 33 0.20 -1.21 9.28
C ILE A 33 -1.03 -0.32 9.41
N VAL A 34 -1.01 0.63 10.34
CA VAL A 34 -2.12 1.54 10.55
C VAL A 34 -2.37 2.37 9.31
N VAL A 35 -1.31 2.97 8.76
CA VAL A 35 -1.42 3.79 7.54
C VAL A 35 -1.91 2.95 6.36
N TYR A 36 -1.36 1.75 6.21
CA TYR A 36 -1.74 0.84 5.13
C TYR A 36 -3.23 0.52 5.18
N PHE A 37 -3.74 0.12 6.33
CA PHE A 37 -5.16 -0.21 6.47
C PHE A 37 -6.05 1.02 6.32
N LEU A 38 -5.59 2.19 6.76
CA LEU A 38 -6.37 3.41 6.61
C LEU A 38 -6.61 3.75 5.14
N TYR A 39 -5.54 3.91 4.37
CA TYR A 39 -5.73 4.34 2.99
C TYR A 39 -6.30 3.21 2.13
N ASN A 40 -5.91 1.97 2.37
CA ASN A 40 -6.50 0.85 1.62
C ASN A 40 -7.97 0.70 1.93
N GLY A 41 -8.35 0.76 3.21
CA GLY A 41 -9.74 0.64 3.61
C GLY A 41 -10.62 1.72 2.99
N VAL A 42 -10.16 2.98 3.08
CA VAL A 42 -10.92 4.10 2.52
C VAL A 42 -11.03 3.99 1.01
N LEU A 43 -9.92 3.72 0.32
CA LEU A 43 -9.91 3.66 -1.13
C LEU A 43 -10.68 2.46 -1.67
N TYR A 44 -10.56 1.29 -1.03
CA TYR A 44 -11.35 0.13 -1.42
C TYR A 44 -12.83 0.35 -1.16
N TYR A 45 -13.17 0.98 -0.05
CA TYR A 45 -14.56 1.32 0.24
C TYR A 45 -15.14 2.22 -0.86
N LYS A 46 -14.41 3.25 -1.24
CA LYS A 46 -14.84 4.15 -2.31
C LYS A 46 -14.90 3.44 -3.65
N LEU A 47 -13.94 2.56 -3.91
CA LEU A 47 -13.89 1.81 -5.16
C LEU A 47 -15.13 0.93 -5.33
N PHE A 48 -15.56 0.24 -4.26
CA PHE A 48 -16.67 -0.70 -4.35
C PHE A 48 -18.03 -0.06 -4.15
N PHE A 49 -18.12 0.99 -3.35
CA PHE A 49 -19.43 1.56 -2.97
C PHE A 49 -19.73 2.88 -3.66
N TYR A 50 -18.74 3.69 -3.93
CA TYR A 50 -18.94 5.00 -4.53
C TYR A 50 -18.51 5.10 -5.97
N SER A 51 -17.85 4.08 -6.50
CA SER A 51 -17.39 4.12 -7.88
C SER A 51 -18.58 3.94 -8.82
N LYS A 52 -18.74 4.92 -9.71
CA LYS A 52 -19.70 4.86 -10.82
C LYS A 52 -18.91 5.16 -12.07
N TRP A 53 -19.19 4.50 -13.14
CA TRP A 53 -18.71 4.81 -14.49
C TRP A 53 -17.43 5.67 -14.55
N GLY A 54 -16.30 5.09 -14.72
CA GLY A 54 -15.06 5.83 -14.86
C GLY A 54 -14.43 6.33 -13.58
N THR A 55 -15.21 6.60 -12.51
CA THR A 55 -14.65 7.00 -11.23
C THR A 55 -13.94 5.85 -10.54
N SER A 56 -14.32 4.62 -10.83
CA SER A 56 -13.63 3.46 -10.29
C SER A 56 -12.17 3.43 -10.72
N LEU A 57 -11.88 3.81 -11.96
CA LEU A 57 -10.52 3.87 -12.46
C LEU A 57 -9.70 4.92 -11.72
N LEU A 58 -10.33 6.05 -11.39
CA LEU A 58 -9.68 7.12 -10.63
C LEU A 58 -9.28 6.65 -9.24
N TRP A 59 -10.19 5.99 -8.51
CA TRP A 59 -9.89 5.47 -7.18
C TRP A 59 -8.84 4.38 -7.22
N LEU A 60 -8.89 3.53 -8.26
CA LEU A 60 -7.89 2.50 -8.47
C LEU A 60 -6.51 3.13 -8.70
N PHE A 61 -6.47 4.21 -9.47
CA PHE A 61 -5.24 4.94 -9.75
C PHE A 61 -4.66 5.53 -8.46
N TYR A 62 -5.50 6.15 -7.63
CA TYR A 62 -5.05 6.69 -6.35
C TYR A 62 -4.50 5.60 -5.44
N LEU A 63 -5.18 4.47 -5.38
CA LEU A 63 -4.73 3.35 -4.58
C LEU A 63 -3.36 2.87 -5.04
N LEU A 64 -3.18 2.76 -6.35
CA LEU A 64 -1.91 2.34 -6.94
C LEU A 64 -0.79 3.33 -6.59
N VAL A 65 -1.05 4.64 -6.75
CA VAL A 65 -0.06 5.67 -6.46
C VAL A 65 0.35 5.64 -4.98
N PHE A 66 -0.62 5.57 -4.07
CA PHE A 66 -0.32 5.51 -2.64
C PHE A 66 0.47 4.26 -2.29
N SER A 67 0.11 3.12 -2.87
CA SER A 67 0.83 1.87 -2.63
C SER A 67 2.26 1.94 -3.12
N VAL A 68 2.49 2.50 -4.31
CA VAL A 68 3.83 2.65 -4.87
C VAL A 68 4.68 3.57 -4.00
N VAL A 69 4.13 4.71 -3.58
CA VAL A 69 4.84 5.63 -2.70
C VAL A 69 5.20 4.94 -1.39
N HIS A 70 4.27 4.19 -0.82
CA HIS A 70 4.51 3.46 0.43
C HIS A 70 5.62 2.44 0.25
N ILE A 71 5.62 1.70 -0.87
CA ILE A 71 6.67 0.73 -1.17
C ILE A 71 8.03 1.41 -1.26
N LEU A 72 8.10 2.58 -1.91
CA LEU A 72 9.34 3.32 -2.03
C LEU A 72 9.86 3.75 -0.66
N ILE A 73 8.98 4.24 0.21
CA ILE A 73 9.35 4.64 1.56
C ILE A 73 9.87 3.44 2.34
N LEU A 74 9.16 2.32 2.27
CA LEU A 74 9.55 1.10 2.97
C LEU A 74 10.89 0.56 2.44
N GLY A 75 11.03 0.53 1.13
CA GLY A 75 12.27 0.05 0.50
C GLY A 75 13.46 0.90 0.90
N PHE A 76 13.29 2.20 0.88
CA PHE A 76 14.36 3.13 1.28
C PHE A 76 14.73 2.91 2.75
N TYR A 77 13.73 2.77 3.61
CA TYR A 77 13.97 2.53 5.03
C TYR A 77 14.74 1.22 5.25
N LEU A 78 14.32 0.15 4.58
CA LEU A 78 14.95 -1.15 4.75
C LEU A 78 16.39 -1.15 4.23
N VAL A 79 16.64 -0.50 3.11
CA VAL A 79 17.99 -0.39 2.55
C VAL A 79 18.88 0.38 3.50
N LYS A 80 18.37 1.48 4.04
CA LYS A 80 19.14 2.31 4.97
C LYS A 80 19.46 1.55 6.25
N ARG A 81 18.50 0.80 6.78
CA ARG A 81 18.70 -0.03 7.96
C ARG A 81 19.65 -1.19 7.71
N GLY A 82 19.54 -1.79 6.52
CA GLY A 82 20.38 -2.93 6.15
C GLY A 82 21.84 -2.57 6.04
N LYS A 83 22.15 -1.33 5.71
CA LYS A 83 23.53 -0.86 5.59
C LYS A 83 24.07 -0.36 6.94
N GLY A 84 23.21 0.00 7.81
CA GLY A 84 23.59 0.55 9.09
C GLY A 84 23.83 -0.48 10.12
#